data_3c9ce0da974feef045cc24929141dd9c
#
_entry.id   3c9ce0da974feef045cc24929141dd9c
#
_cell.length_a   1.000
_cell.length_b   1.000
_cell.length_c   1.000
_cell.angle_alpha   90.00
_cell.angle_beta   90.00
_cell.angle_gamma   90.00
#
_symmetry.space_group_name_H-M   'P 1'
#
loop_
_entity.id
_entity.type
_entity.pdbx_description
1 polymer ?
#
loop_
_entity_poly.entity_id
_entity_poly.type
_entity_poly.pdbx_seq_one_letter_code
_entity_poly.pdbx_strand_id
1 'polypeptide(L)'
;MRELPTNSNLLFIAAYKFAGGLIGRKEEIRNSLRCPGQMDVLLESFLHLLLWQKIFSQNQAQKDSESTYGDKGGIHMFKINENYLKLPGSYLFSNIAKKVAAFQEENPEKSIIRLGIGDVTQPLAPAIIDALHSAVDEMADAATFHGYAPDLGYEFLRNAIAKNDFTDRGCEIYPDEIFVSDGAKCDSGNIQEIFSLDNKVAVCDPVYPVYVDSNVMAGRTGSYDPLTERWSDVIYMPCTEANQFAPDFPKEEPDLIYLCFPNNPTGATITKAQLQDWVDYANKIGAVILFDAAYEAYISEEDVPHSIYECEGARTCAIELRSFSKNAGFTGTRLGYTVIPKDLKSDGIMLHSLWARRHGTKYNGAPYIVQKAGEAVYSEEGKKEVTEQVAYYMRNAKTIKAGLQDAGFTVYGGVNSPYIWLKTPGKMTSWEFFDYLLEKANVVGTPGSGFGPSGEGYFRLTGFGTYENTVAALERIKAL
;
A
#
# COMPACT_ATOMS: atom_id res chain seq x y z
N MET A 1 -11.86 -36.28 -40.52
CA MET A 1 -12.52 -35.23 -39.73
C MET A 1 -11.91 -33.89 -40.12
N ARG A 2 -12.70 -33.01 -40.69
CA ARG A 2 -12.25 -31.74 -41.26
C ARG A 2 -12.08 -30.72 -40.20
N GLU A 3 -10.88 -30.14 -40.07
CA GLU A 3 -10.59 -28.99 -39.21
C GLU A 3 -11.25 -27.74 -39.78
N LEU A 4 -12.00 -27.04 -38.93
CA LEU A 4 -12.57 -25.73 -39.23
C LEU A 4 -11.50 -24.67 -38.96
N PRO A 5 -11.30 -23.69 -39.84
CA PRO A 5 -10.33 -22.61 -39.62
C PRO A 5 -10.86 -21.66 -38.58
N THR A 6 -10.01 -21.36 -37.60
CA THR A 6 -10.29 -20.41 -36.52
C THR A 6 -10.48 -18.99 -37.04
N ASN A 7 -11.59 -18.36 -36.67
CA ASN A 7 -12.06 -17.02 -37.10
C ASN A 7 -11.05 -15.87 -36.84
N SER A 8 -9.96 -16.11 -36.15
CA SER A 8 -8.92 -15.13 -35.80
C SER A 8 -8.12 -14.64 -37.03
N ASN A 9 -7.84 -15.50 -37.99
CA ASN A 9 -7.04 -15.11 -39.17
C ASN A 9 -7.83 -14.26 -40.18
N LEU A 10 -9.14 -14.40 -40.26
CA LEU A 10 -9.98 -13.59 -41.14
C LEU A 10 -10.20 -12.17 -40.58
N LEU A 11 -10.30 -12.02 -39.25
CA LEU A 11 -10.35 -10.71 -38.59
C LEU A 11 -9.02 -9.96 -38.72
N PHE A 12 -7.89 -10.66 -38.69
CA PHE A 12 -6.55 -10.08 -38.83
C PHE A 12 -6.30 -9.55 -40.26
N ILE A 13 -6.72 -10.27 -41.28
CA ILE A 13 -6.60 -9.85 -42.68
C ILE A 13 -7.55 -8.69 -42.99
N ALA A 14 -8.75 -8.67 -42.40
CA ALA A 14 -9.69 -7.57 -42.55
C ALA A 14 -9.19 -6.28 -41.85
N ALA A 15 -8.63 -6.41 -40.67
CA ALA A 15 -8.05 -5.27 -39.90
C ALA A 15 -6.81 -4.71 -40.58
N TYR A 16 -5.94 -5.56 -41.15
CA TYR A 16 -4.74 -5.12 -41.90
C TYR A 16 -5.07 -4.41 -43.20
N LYS A 17 -6.09 -4.88 -43.93
CA LYS A 17 -6.59 -4.20 -45.14
C LYS A 17 -7.29 -2.88 -44.83
N PHE A 18 -7.99 -2.80 -43.67
CA PHE A 18 -8.64 -1.58 -43.21
C PHE A 18 -7.61 -0.52 -42.75
N ALA A 19 -6.59 -0.93 -42.01
CA ALA A 19 -5.51 -0.04 -41.56
C ALA A 19 -4.64 0.46 -42.73
N GLY A 20 -4.30 -0.38 -43.70
CA GLY A 20 -3.56 0.02 -44.88
C GLY A 20 -4.34 1.00 -45.78
N GLY A 21 -5.68 0.88 -45.83
CA GLY A 21 -6.55 1.82 -46.52
C GLY A 21 -6.68 3.19 -45.81
N LEU A 22 -6.63 3.21 -44.51
CA LEU A 22 -6.70 4.45 -43.69
C LEU A 22 -5.39 5.26 -43.76
N ILE A 23 -4.24 4.62 -43.80
CA ILE A 23 -2.94 5.31 -43.87
C ILE A 23 -2.76 6.01 -45.23
N GLY A 24 -3.31 5.45 -46.32
CA GLY A 24 -3.26 6.05 -47.66
C GLY A 24 -4.21 7.23 -47.88
N ARG A 25 -5.19 7.45 -47.00
CA ARG A 25 -6.22 8.51 -47.15
C ARG A 25 -6.24 9.53 -46.00
N LYS A 26 -5.13 9.71 -45.36
CA LYS A 26 -5.01 10.59 -44.15
C LYS A 26 -5.47 12.04 -44.40
N GLU A 27 -5.27 12.58 -45.57
CA GLU A 27 -5.67 13.95 -45.94
C GLU A 27 -7.16 14.08 -46.29
N GLU A 28 -7.77 13.06 -46.92
CA GLU A 28 -9.21 13.10 -47.26
C GLU A 28 -10.12 12.98 -46.03
N ILE A 29 -9.70 12.22 -45.02
CA ILE A 29 -10.45 12.02 -43.77
C ILE A 29 -10.32 13.23 -42.86
N ARG A 30 -9.17 13.91 -42.84
CA ARG A 30 -8.92 15.12 -42.06
C ARG A 30 -9.86 16.29 -42.40
N ASN A 31 -10.30 16.34 -43.65
CA ASN A 31 -11.17 17.40 -44.16
C ASN A 31 -12.66 17.14 -43.99
N SER A 32 -13.06 15.94 -43.54
CA SER A 32 -14.49 15.56 -43.38
C SER A 32 -14.99 15.55 -41.93
N LEU A 33 -14.12 15.70 -40.94
CA LEU A 33 -14.49 15.66 -39.52
C LEU A 33 -14.47 17.07 -38.90
N ARG A 34 -15.58 17.43 -38.21
CA ARG A 34 -15.80 18.74 -37.58
C ARG A 34 -15.08 18.99 -36.25
N CYS A 35 -14.30 18.03 -35.73
CA CYS A 35 -13.56 18.16 -34.47
C CYS A 35 -12.17 17.51 -34.55
N PRO A 36 -11.09 18.29 -34.68
CA PRO A 36 -9.72 17.77 -34.83
C PRO A 36 -9.17 17.01 -33.60
N GLY A 37 -9.59 17.37 -32.39
CA GLY A 37 -9.04 16.80 -31.15
C GLY A 37 -9.44 15.36 -30.81
N GLN A 38 -10.57 14.89 -31.34
CA GLN A 38 -11.02 13.50 -31.07
C GLN A 38 -10.28 12.44 -31.91
N MET A 39 -9.70 12.83 -33.03
CA MET A 39 -9.00 11.90 -33.91
C MET A 39 -7.58 11.57 -33.42
N ASP A 40 -6.92 12.53 -32.80
CA ASP A 40 -5.57 12.30 -32.24
C ASP A 40 -5.63 11.32 -31.07
N VAL A 41 -6.63 11.42 -30.20
CA VAL A 41 -6.87 10.50 -29.08
C VAL A 41 -7.22 9.08 -29.58
N LEU A 42 -8.04 8.98 -30.62
CA LEU A 42 -8.38 7.67 -31.21
C LEU A 42 -7.18 7.04 -31.95
N LEU A 43 -6.35 7.86 -32.58
CA LEU A 43 -5.16 7.39 -33.28
C LEU A 43 -4.07 6.95 -32.30
N GLU A 44 -3.86 7.69 -31.21
CA GLU A 44 -2.95 7.29 -30.13
C GLU A 44 -3.42 6.01 -29.42
N SER A 45 -4.71 5.91 -29.10
CA SER A 45 -5.28 4.70 -28.50
C SER A 45 -5.13 3.49 -29.43
N PHE A 46 -5.30 3.69 -30.75
CA PHE A 46 -5.11 2.63 -31.73
C PHE A 46 -3.64 2.25 -31.94
N LEU A 47 -2.72 3.22 -31.90
CA LEU A 47 -1.28 2.99 -31.92
C LEU A 47 -0.79 2.27 -30.66
N HIS A 48 -1.32 2.63 -29.49
CA HIS A 48 -1.06 1.91 -28.23
C HIS A 48 -1.55 0.46 -28.31
N LEU A 49 -2.74 0.22 -28.84
CA LEU A 49 -3.29 -1.12 -29.02
C LEU A 49 -2.43 -1.96 -29.98
N LEU A 50 -1.96 -1.38 -31.09
CA LEU A 50 -1.07 -2.03 -32.04
C LEU A 50 0.33 -2.30 -31.46
N LEU A 51 0.84 -1.38 -30.66
CA LEU A 51 2.12 -1.56 -29.96
C LEU A 51 2.01 -2.69 -28.91
N TRP A 52 0.90 -2.72 -28.19
CA TRP A 52 0.60 -3.76 -27.21
C TRP A 52 0.42 -5.13 -27.87
N GLN A 53 -0.32 -5.20 -28.98
CA GLN A 53 -0.43 -6.43 -29.78
C GLN A 53 0.91 -6.90 -30.32
N LYS A 54 1.79 -5.97 -30.71
CA LYS A 54 3.14 -6.32 -31.21
C LYS A 54 4.02 -6.86 -30.09
N ILE A 55 3.95 -6.29 -28.89
CA ILE A 55 4.66 -6.79 -27.71
C ILE A 55 4.09 -8.15 -27.29
N PHE A 56 2.78 -8.31 -27.31
CA PHE A 56 2.12 -9.58 -26.97
C PHE A 56 2.43 -10.67 -27.98
N SER A 57 2.41 -10.35 -29.29
CA SER A 57 2.77 -11.31 -30.35
C SER A 57 4.27 -11.66 -30.35
N GLN A 58 5.15 -10.73 -29.97
CA GLN A 58 6.58 -11.03 -29.78
C GLN A 58 6.81 -11.95 -28.58
N ASN A 59 6.09 -11.72 -27.46
CA ASN A 59 6.15 -12.58 -26.29
C ASN A 59 5.54 -13.97 -26.57
N GLN A 60 4.47 -14.04 -27.38
CA GLN A 60 3.87 -15.31 -27.80
C GLN A 60 4.78 -16.05 -28.79
N ALA A 61 5.34 -15.35 -29.77
CA ALA A 61 6.29 -15.92 -30.74
C ALA A 61 7.60 -16.38 -30.05
N GLN A 62 8.01 -15.72 -28.95
CA GLN A 62 9.13 -16.14 -28.14
C GLN A 62 8.78 -17.40 -27.33
N LYS A 63 7.57 -17.51 -26.80
CA LYS A 63 7.06 -18.75 -26.16
C LYS A 63 6.92 -19.91 -27.16
N ASP A 64 6.41 -19.62 -28.35
CA ASP A 64 6.22 -20.63 -29.39
C ASP A 64 7.57 -21.09 -30.01
N SER A 65 8.59 -20.20 -30.06
CA SER A 65 9.95 -20.57 -30.49
C SER A 65 10.68 -21.40 -29.43
N GLU A 66 10.36 -21.22 -28.15
CA GLU A 66 10.88 -22.05 -27.04
C GLU A 66 10.24 -23.45 -27.02
N SER A 67 9.00 -23.59 -27.54
CA SER A 67 8.28 -24.87 -27.62
C SER A 67 8.76 -25.77 -28.77
N THR A 68 9.48 -25.25 -29.75
CA THR A 68 9.97 -25.99 -30.92
C THR A 68 11.42 -26.46 -30.82
N TYR A 69 12.10 -26.23 -29.70
CA TYR A 69 13.39 -26.86 -29.44
C TYR A 69 13.18 -28.31 -28.97
N GLY A 70 13.00 -29.19 -29.94
CA GLY A 70 13.04 -30.64 -29.75
C GLY A 70 14.36 -31.07 -29.16
N ASP A 71 14.26 -31.88 -28.12
CA ASP A 71 15.18 -32.80 -27.46
C ASP A 71 16.59 -32.89 -28.07
N LYS A 72 17.43 -31.95 -27.78
CA LYS A 72 18.88 -32.03 -27.88
C LYS A 72 19.42 -31.76 -26.48
N GLY A 73 19.69 -32.80 -25.70
CA GLY A 73 20.47 -32.81 -24.42
C GLY A 73 20.48 -31.46 -23.67
N GLY A 74 19.32 -30.83 -23.50
CA GLY A 74 19.20 -29.46 -22.99
C GLY A 74 19.54 -29.44 -21.52
N ILE A 75 20.37 -28.49 -21.12
CA ILE A 75 20.60 -28.14 -19.72
C ILE A 75 19.23 -27.87 -19.10
N HIS A 76 18.85 -28.67 -18.09
CA HIS A 76 17.62 -28.43 -17.34
C HIS A 76 17.72 -27.06 -16.63
N MET A 77 16.94 -26.09 -17.10
CA MET A 77 16.88 -24.77 -16.48
C MET A 77 15.96 -24.81 -15.27
N PHE A 78 16.35 -24.12 -14.19
CA PHE A 78 15.45 -23.91 -13.06
C PHE A 78 14.21 -23.13 -13.48
N LYS A 79 13.09 -23.38 -12.79
CA LYS A 79 11.84 -22.62 -13.01
C LYS A 79 11.75 -21.47 -12.01
N ILE A 80 11.32 -20.32 -12.49
CA ILE A 80 11.06 -19.14 -11.65
C ILE A 80 9.61 -19.15 -11.17
N ASN A 81 9.28 -18.33 -10.17
CA ASN A 81 7.90 -18.05 -9.79
C ASN A 81 7.31 -17.06 -10.81
N GLU A 82 6.53 -17.58 -11.76
CA GLU A 82 5.94 -16.78 -12.85
C GLU A 82 4.91 -15.75 -12.38
N ASN A 83 4.41 -15.84 -11.13
CA ASN A 83 3.50 -14.85 -10.57
C ASN A 83 4.15 -13.46 -10.49
N TYR A 84 5.47 -13.37 -10.31
CA TYR A 84 6.20 -12.10 -10.32
C TYR A 84 6.15 -11.40 -11.69
N LEU A 85 5.96 -12.15 -12.78
CA LEU A 85 5.84 -11.59 -14.15
C LEU A 85 4.46 -11.00 -14.42
N LYS A 86 3.48 -11.26 -13.58
CA LYS A 86 2.12 -10.72 -13.68
C LYS A 86 2.06 -9.26 -13.24
N LEU A 87 2.95 -8.84 -12.34
CA LEU A 87 2.98 -7.48 -11.83
C LEU A 87 3.43 -6.48 -12.90
N PRO A 88 2.89 -5.23 -12.90
CA PRO A 88 3.41 -4.16 -13.74
C PRO A 88 4.91 -3.97 -13.54
N GLY A 89 5.63 -3.66 -14.61
CA GLY A 89 7.10 -3.55 -14.60
C GLY A 89 7.68 -2.44 -13.70
N SER A 90 6.83 -1.59 -13.09
CA SER A 90 7.26 -0.64 -12.08
C SER A 90 6.16 -0.36 -11.05
N TYR A 91 6.59 -0.32 -9.80
CA TYR A 91 5.77 0.06 -8.66
C TYR A 91 5.38 1.54 -8.72
N LEU A 92 4.16 1.92 -8.28
CA LEU A 92 3.61 3.28 -8.32
C LEU A 92 4.64 4.37 -7.96
N PHE A 93 5.29 4.24 -6.80
CA PHE A 93 6.24 5.24 -6.32
C PHE A 93 7.51 5.33 -7.17
N SER A 94 7.90 4.26 -7.87
CA SER A 94 9.01 4.29 -8.81
C SER A 94 8.67 5.08 -10.08
N ASN A 95 7.43 5.02 -10.55
CA ASN A 95 6.95 5.81 -11.69
C ASN A 95 6.92 7.30 -11.36
N ILE A 96 6.42 7.66 -10.17
CA ILE A 96 6.44 9.04 -9.67
C ILE A 96 7.90 9.54 -9.62
N ALA A 97 8.81 8.76 -9.03
CA ALA A 97 10.22 9.15 -8.92
C ALA A 97 10.87 9.39 -10.30
N LYS A 98 10.59 8.54 -11.30
CA LYS A 98 11.09 8.71 -12.67
C LYS A 98 10.57 9.99 -13.33
N LYS A 99 9.25 10.26 -13.24
CA LYS A 99 8.64 11.48 -13.79
C LYS A 99 9.22 12.74 -13.15
N VAL A 100 9.37 12.74 -11.83
CA VAL A 100 9.94 13.87 -11.09
C VAL A 100 11.41 14.08 -11.43
N ALA A 101 12.19 13.01 -11.59
CA ALA A 101 13.60 13.11 -11.99
C ALA A 101 13.74 13.70 -13.40
N ALA A 102 12.95 13.23 -14.38
CA ALA A 102 12.95 13.76 -15.73
C ALA A 102 12.57 15.24 -15.76
N PHE A 103 11.52 15.64 -15.02
CA PHE A 103 11.14 17.05 -14.93
C PHE A 103 12.23 17.92 -14.29
N GLN A 104 12.93 17.42 -13.26
CA GLN A 104 14.00 18.15 -12.60
C GLN A 104 15.24 18.30 -13.49
N GLU A 105 15.52 17.30 -14.34
CA GLU A 105 16.60 17.37 -15.34
C GLU A 105 16.34 18.46 -16.39
N GLU A 106 15.09 18.59 -16.84
CA GLU A 106 14.66 19.61 -17.79
C GLU A 106 14.52 21.01 -17.16
N ASN A 107 14.31 21.07 -15.82
CA ASN A 107 14.07 22.32 -15.08
C ASN A 107 14.93 22.36 -13.81
N PRO A 108 16.25 22.44 -13.91
CA PRO A 108 17.16 22.35 -12.76
C PRO A 108 17.03 23.51 -11.76
N GLU A 109 16.50 24.65 -12.19
CA GLU A 109 16.29 25.83 -11.35
C GLU A 109 15.02 25.75 -10.49
N LYS A 110 14.08 24.85 -10.81
CA LYS A 110 12.81 24.75 -10.09
C LYS A 110 12.95 23.94 -8.81
N SER A 111 12.46 24.52 -7.72
CA SER A 111 12.39 23.83 -6.42
C SER A 111 11.06 23.05 -6.32
N ILE A 112 11.15 21.73 -6.29
CA ILE A 112 10.00 20.81 -6.19
C ILE A 112 9.70 20.53 -4.72
N ILE A 113 8.46 20.76 -4.29
CA ILE A 113 7.95 20.38 -2.97
C ILE A 113 7.26 19.04 -3.06
N ARG A 114 7.72 18.07 -2.25
CA ARG A 114 7.22 16.69 -2.25
C ARG A 114 6.26 16.46 -1.09
N LEU A 115 4.95 16.38 -1.36
CA LEU A 115 3.89 16.07 -0.41
C LEU A 115 3.21 14.71 -0.70
N GLY A 116 3.84 13.85 -1.53
CA GLY A 116 3.27 12.55 -1.92
C GLY A 116 3.87 11.36 -1.20
N ILE A 117 5.09 11.48 -0.65
CA ILE A 117 5.80 10.38 -0.02
C ILE A 117 5.30 10.22 1.42
N GLY A 118 4.89 9.00 1.77
CA GLY A 118 4.51 8.66 3.13
C GLY A 118 5.74 8.36 4.01
N ASP A 119 6.78 9.18 3.94
CA ASP A 119 7.96 9.07 4.78
C ASP A 119 8.01 10.23 5.78
N VAL A 120 8.46 9.93 6.99
CA VAL A 120 8.61 10.94 8.06
C VAL A 120 9.84 11.80 7.80
N THR A 121 9.82 13.05 8.26
CA THR A 121 10.87 14.05 8.01
C THR A 121 11.49 14.60 9.29
N GLN A 122 10.86 14.39 10.44
CA GLN A 122 11.46 14.77 11.71
C GLN A 122 12.58 13.77 12.08
N PRO A 123 13.68 14.23 12.71
CA PRO A 123 14.69 13.34 13.26
C PRO A 123 14.09 12.45 14.33
N LEU A 124 14.75 11.32 14.66
CA LEU A 124 14.38 10.50 15.80
C LEU A 124 14.37 11.33 17.08
N ALA A 125 13.42 11.03 17.97
CA ALA A 125 13.31 11.70 19.25
C ALA A 125 14.57 11.50 20.11
N PRO A 126 14.99 12.52 20.94
CA PRO A 126 16.20 12.44 21.77
C PRO A 126 16.26 11.19 22.65
N ALA A 127 15.18 10.82 23.33
CA ALA A 127 15.14 9.60 24.15
C ALA A 127 15.43 8.33 23.36
N ILE A 128 15.00 8.27 22.10
CA ILE A 128 15.27 7.15 21.18
C ILE A 128 16.77 7.13 20.79
N ILE A 129 17.35 8.30 20.51
CA ILE A 129 18.77 8.42 20.15
C ILE A 129 19.65 8.00 21.35
N ASP A 130 19.32 8.45 22.55
CA ASP A 130 20.07 8.10 23.77
C ASP A 130 20.02 6.59 24.03
N ALA A 131 18.86 5.95 23.81
CA ALA A 131 18.72 4.50 23.91
C ALA A 131 19.54 3.75 22.85
N LEU A 132 19.62 4.26 21.61
CA LEU A 132 20.49 3.70 20.57
C LEU A 132 21.96 3.76 20.99
N HIS A 133 22.44 4.90 21.48
CA HIS A 133 23.81 5.06 21.94
C HIS A 133 24.13 4.10 23.10
N SER A 134 23.27 4.05 24.12
CA SER A 134 23.43 3.15 25.26
C SER A 134 23.49 1.68 24.81
N ALA A 135 22.60 1.28 23.91
CA ALA A 135 22.58 -0.09 23.41
C ALA A 135 23.80 -0.44 22.55
N VAL A 136 24.40 0.53 21.83
CA VAL A 136 25.67 0.32 21.10
C VAL A 136 26.83 0.15 22.08
N ASP A 137 26.87 0.92 23.17
CA ASP A 137 27.88 0.77 24.22
C ASP A 137 27.78 -0.60 24.94
N GLU A 138 26.58 -1.09 25.20
CA GLU A 138 26.33 -2.44 25.72
C GLU A 138 26.88 -3.53 24.79
N MET A 139 26.80 -3.34 23.47
CA MET A 139 27.35 -4.30 22.49
C MET A 139 28.88 -4.30 22.45
N ALA A 140 29.54 -3.30 22.99
CA ALA A 140 31.00 -3.23 23.05
C ALA A 140 31.62 -4.00 24.22
N ASP A 141 30.85 -4.35 25.25
CA ASP A 141 31.32 -5.09 26.43
C ASP A 141 30.87 -6.56 26.35
N ALA A 142 31.83 -7.46 26.59
CA ALA A 142 31.57 -8.91 26.58
C ALA A 142 30.52 -9.37 27.61
N ALA A 143 30.35 -8.62 28.71
CA ALA A 143 29.37 -8.93 29.75
C ALA A 143 27.94 -8.55 29.37
N THR A 144 27.78 -7.61 28.47
CA THR A 144 26.49 -7.06 28.02
C THR A 144 26.23 -7.27 26.52
N PHE A 145 27.12 -7.96 25.84
CA PHE A 145 26.96 -8.28 24.42
C PHE A 145 25.73 -9.17 24.17
N HIS A 146 24.96 -8.84 23.14
CA HIS A 146 23.80 -9.57 22.69
C HIS A 146 24.05 -10.20 21.31
N GLY A 147 23.86 -11.51 21.19
CA GLY A 147 23.87 -12.24 19.92
C GLY A 147 22.51 -12.18 19.21
N TYR A 148 22.10 -13.29 18.59
CA TYR A 148 20.77 -13.38 17.98
C TYR A 148 19.66 -13.08 18.98
N ALA A 149 18.69 -12.28 18.56
CA ALA A 149 17.50 -12.04 19.35
C ALA A 149 16.64 -13.31 19.51
N PRO A 150 15.83 -13.43 20.59
CA PRO A 150 14.78 -14.44 20.64
C PRO A 150 13.84 -14.33 19.43
N ASP A 151 13.30 -15.46 18.95
CA ASP A 151 12.45 -15.52 17.75
C ASP A 151 11.27 -14.54 17.75
N LEU A 152 10.65 -14.28 18.92
CA LEU A 152 9.56 -13.34 19.07
C LEU A 152 10.03 -11.89 19.29
N GLY A 153 11.32 -11.66 19.47
CA GLY A 153 11.90 -10.42 19.95
C GLY A 153 12.14 -10.42 21.47
N TYR A 154 12.87 -9.43 21.97
CA TYR A 154 13.20 -9.34 23.37
C TYR A 154 11.99 -9.09 24.26
N GLU A 155 12.00 -9.72 25.43
CA GLU A 155 10.90 -9.66 26.38
C GLU A 155 10.65 -8.24 26.90
N PHE A 156 11.69 -7.44 27.10
CA PHE A 156 11.55 -6.05 27.55
C PHE A 156 10.68 -5.23 26.59
N LEU A 157 10.87 -5.37 25.28
CA LEU A 157 10.08 -4.66 24.28
C LEU A 157 8.66 -5.23 24.18
N ARG A 158 8.50 -6.56 24.17
CA ARG A 158 7.18 -7.19 24.09
C ARG A 158 6.30 -6.85 25.31
N ASN A 159 6.91 -6.79 26.52
CA ASN A 159 6.22 -6.35 27.73
C ASN A 159 5.81 -4.86 27.65
N ALA A 160 6.70 -3.99 27.14
CA ALA A 160 6.39 -2.59 26.94
C ALA A 160 5.23 -2.40 25.94
N ILE A 161 5.25 -3.12 24.82
CA ILE A 161 4.17 -3.12 23.82
C ILE A 161 2.87 -3.63 24.43
N ALA A 162 2.87 -4.82 25.05
CA ALA A 162 1.66 -5.40 25.64
C ALA A 162 0.99 -4.48 26.66
N LYS A 163 1.81 -3.82 27.50
CA LYS A 163 1.30 -2.88 28.49
C LYS A 163 0.69 -1.63 27.83
N ASN A 164 1.48 -0.92 27.02
CA ASN A 164 1.14 0.44 26.57
C ASN A 164 0.14 0.46 25.42
N ASP A 165 0.26 -0.47 24.46
CA ASP A 165 -0.57 -0.48 23.26
C ASP A 165 -1.87 -1.27 23.45
N PHE A 166 -1.92 -2.16 24.46
CA PHE A 166 -3.06 -3.06 24.64
C PHE A 166 -3.63 -3.00 26.07
N THR A 167 -2.89 -3.38 27.11
CA THR A 167 -3.43 -3.48 28.48
C THR A 167 -3.93 -2.13 29.00
N ASP A 168 -3.18 -1.06 28.78
CA ASP A 168 -3.57 0.30 29.21
C ASP A 168 -4.81 0.81 28.45
N ARG A 169 -5.21 0.13 27.35
CA ARG A 169 -6.44 0.38 26.56
C ARG A 169 -7.56 -0.65 26.85
N GLY A 170 -7.35 -1.54 27.80
CA GLY A 170 -8.33 -2.57 28.15
C GLY A 170 -8.35 -3.79 27.20
N CYS A 171 -7.37 -3.93 26.33
CA CYS A 171 -7.24 -5.09 25.45
C CYS A 171 -6.44 -6.20 26.13
N GLU A 172 -6.91 -7.44 26.01
CA GLU A 172 -6.25 -8.63 26.55
C GLU A 172 -5.30 -9.22 25.51
N ILE A 173 -4.06 -8.68 25.42
CA ILE A 173 -2.98 -9.21 24.59
C ILE A 173 -1.76 -9.49 25.47
N TYR A 174 -1.20 -10.68 25.32
CA TYR A 174 -0.07 -11.14 26.10
C TYR A 174 1.26 -10.94 25.36
N PRO A 175 2.38 -10.71 26.07
CA PRO A 175 3.69 -10.51 25.43
C PRO A 175 4.14 -11.64 24.51
N ASP A 176 3.70 -12.87 24.76
CA ASP A 176 4.00 -14.03 23.92
C ASP A 176 3.05 -14.22 22.71
N GLU A 177 2.13 -13.29 22.50
CA GLU A 177 1.31 -13.16 21.29
C GLU A 177 1.84 -12.06 20.35
N ILE A 178 2.94 -11.40 20.74
CA ILE A 178 3.58 -10.30 20.01
C ILE A 178 4.87 -10.80 19.36
N PHE A 179 4.98 -10.59 18.06
CA PHE A 179 6.13 -10.96 17.23
C PHE A 179 6.80 -9.69 16.70
N VAL A 180 7.95 -9.34 17.25
CA VAL A 180 8.73 -8.17 16.84
C VAL A 180 9.38 -8.44 15.48
N SER A 181 9.29 -7.47 14.58
CA SER A 181 9.76 -7.56 13.20
C SER A 181 10.52 -6.31 12.74
N ASP A 182 10.96 -6.30 11.49
CA ASP A 182 11.58 -5.17 10.83
C ASP A 182 10.56 -4.21 10.16
N GLY A 183 9.27 -4.37 10.45
CA GLY A 183 8.21 -3.46 10.04
C GLY A 183 6.99 -4.11 9.42
N ALA A 184 5.84 -3.46 9.56
CA ALA A 184 4.54 -3.96 9.10
C ALA A 184 4.49 -4.31 7.60
N LYS A 185 5.29 -3.66 6.75
CA LYS A 185 5.36 -4.00 5.33
C LYS A 185 5.90 -5.40 5.09
N CYS A 186 6.98 -5.77 5.79
CA CYS A 186 7.54 -7.11 5.73
C CYS A 186 6.56 -8.13 6.30
N ASP A 187 5.91 -7.80 7.43
CA ASP A 187 4.91 -8.67 8.04
C ASP A 187 3.72 -8.91 7.12
N SER A 188 3.15 -7.87 6.52
CA SER A 188 2.01 -8.00 5.59
C SER A 188 2.34 -8.82 4.35
N GLY A 189 3.58 -8.75 3.86
CA GLY A 189 4.05 -9.56 2.75
C GLY A 189 4.32 -11.02 3.15
N ASN A 190 4.83 -11.23 4.35
CA ASN A 190 5.26 -12.55 4.83
C ASN A 190 4.12 -13.37 5.47
N ILE A 191 3.11 -12.71 6.06
CA ILE A 191 2.00 -13.39 6.75
C ILE A 191 1.22 -14.34 5.83
N GLN A 192 1.27 -14.09 4.55
CA GLN A 192 0.61 -14.88 3.53
C GLN A 192 1.13 -16.32 3.43
N GLU A 193 2.36 -16.57 3.90
CA GLU A 193 2.98 -17.88 3.85
C GLU A 193 2.31 -18.91 4.77
N ILE A 194 1.54 -18.46 5.78
CA ILE A 194 0.80 -19.35 6.67
C ILE A 194 -0.61 -19.69 6.20
N PHE A 195 -1.04 -19.12 5.06
CA PHE A 195 -2.36 -19.33 4.49
C PHE A 195 -2.31 -20.14 3.18
N SER A 196 -3.33 -20.96 2.92
CA SER A 196 -3.47 -21.68 1.65
C SER A 196 -3.60 -20.73 0.47
N LEU A 197 -3.14 -21.18 -0.71
CA LEU A 197 -3.30 -20.44 -1.97
C LEU A 197 -4.77 -20.38 -2.45
N ASP A 198 -5.61 -21.26 -1.97
CA ASP A 198 -7.05 -21.30 -2.34
C ASP A 198 -7.89 -20.27 -1.59
N ASN A 199 -7.33 -19.60 -0.57
CA ASN A 199 -8.03 -18.58 0.20
C ASN A 199 -8.37 -17.38 -0.66
N LYS A 200 -9.63 -16.94 -0.61
CA LYS A 200 -10.14 -15.73 -1.24
C LYS A 200 -9.76 -14.50 -0.42
N VAL A 201 -9.27 -13.49 -1.09
CA VAL A 201 -8.77 -12.28 -0.46
C VAL A 201 -9.68 -11.10 -0.77
N ALA A 202 -10.13 -10.38 0.28
CA ALA A 202 -10.83 -9.11 0.15
C ALA A 202 -9.92 -7.94 0.56
N VAL A 203 -9.95 -6.87 -0.25
CA VAL A 203 -9.22 -5.63 -0.01
C VAL A 203 -10.12 -4.42 -0.23
N CYS A 204 -9.89 -3.34 0.51
CA CYS A 204 -10.48 -2.04 0.19
C CYS A 204 -10.02 -1.56 -1.20
N ASP A 205 -10.80 -0.72 -1.86
CA ASP A 205 -10.45 -0.06 -3.12
C ASP A 205 -10.89 1.40 -3.06
N PRO A 206 -9.99 2.39 -2.95
CA PRO A 206 -8.53 2.29 -3.04
C PRO A 206 -7.87 1.70 -1.77
N VAL A 207 -6.65 1.16 -1.94
CA VAL A 207 -5.90 0.51 -0.85
C VAL A 207 -4.39 0.67 -1.03
N TYR A 208 -3.63 0.42 0.03
CA TYR A 208 -2.18 0.32 -0.06
C TYR A 208 -1.77 -0.86 -0.98
N PRO A 209 -1.05 -0.62 -2.09
CA PRO A 209 -0.85 -1.62 -3.15
C PRO A 209 -0.19 -2.93 -2.69
N VAL A 210 0.55 -2.89 -1.59
CA VAL A 210 1.28 -4.07 -1.08
C VAL A 210 0.36 -5.25 -0.78
N TYR A 211 -0.88 -5.02 -0.35
CA TYR A 211 -1.80 -6.12 -0.05
C TYR A 211 -2.19 -6.89 -1.31
N VAL A 212 -2.44 -6.17 -2.42
CA VAL A 212 -2.72 -6.81 -3.71
C VAL A 212 -1.47 -7.43 -4.30
N ASP A 213 -0.37 -6.67 -4.41
CA ASP A 213 0.87 -7.11 -5.05
C ASP A 213 1.46 -8.36 -4.38
N SER A 214 1.44 -8.42 -3.04
CA SER A 214 1.95 -9.57 -2.31
C SER A 214 1.09 -10.83 -2.52
N ASN A 215 -0.24 -10.67 -2.67
CA ASN A 215 -1.14 -11.77 -3.05
C ASN A 215 -0.93 -12.21 -4.51
N VAL A 216 -0.63 -11.29 -5.43
CA VAL A 216 -0.21 -11.63 -6.80
C VAL A 216 1.07 -12.47 -6.79
N MET A 217 2.10 -12.03 -6.04
CA MET A 217 3.36 -12.77 -5.90
C MET A 217 3.14 -14.17 -5.32
N ALA A 218 2.20 -14.31 -4.39
CA ALA A 218 1.81 -15.59 -3.81
C ALA A 218 1.01 -16.49 -4.77
N GLY A 219 0.35 -15.91 -5.78
CA GLY A 219 -0.43 -16.67 -6.77
C GLY A 219 -1.92 -16.83 -6.45
N ARG A 220 -2.50 -16.00 -5.53
CA ARG A 220 -3.93 -16.05 -5.13
C ARG A 220 -4.88 -15.22 -5.97
N THR A 221 -4.42 -14.48 -6.94
CA THR A 221 -5.21 -13.39 -7.54
C THR A 221 -5.83 -13.70 -8.89
N GLY A 222 -5.56 -14.88 -9.45
CA GLY A 222 -6.03 -15.23 -10.78
C GLY A 222 -5.37 -14.42 -11.90
N SER A 223 -6.17 -13.91 -12.83
CA SER A 223 -5.73 -13.13 -14.00
C SER A 223 -6.06 -11.65 -13.84
N TYR A 224 -5.21 -10.80 -14.40
CA TYR A 224 -5.43 -9.35 -14.43
C TYR A 224 -6.29 -8.95 -15.64
N ASP A 225 -7.35 -8.18 -15.39
CA ASP A 225 -8.16 -7.55 -16.43
C ASP A 225 -7.74 -6.08 -16.61
N PRO A 226 -7.14 -5.71 -17.75
CA PRO A 226 -6.67 -4.35 -17.99
C PRO A 226 -7.81 -3.34 -18.24
N LEU A 227 -9.05 -3.79 -18.49
CA LEU A 227 -10.20 -2.89 -18.68
C LEU A 227 -10.77 -2.39 -17.37
N THR A 228 -10.77 -3.25 -16.36
CA THR A 228 -11.26 -2.91 -15.01
C THR A 228 -10.14 -2.62 -14.02
N GLU A 229 -8.88 -2.84 -14.44
CA GLU A 229 -7.68 -2.75 -13.61
C GLU A 229 -7.75 -3.61 -12.34
N ARG A 230 -8.38 -4.80 -12.44
CA ARG A 230 -8.64 -5.70 -11.32
C ARG A 230 -8.14 -7.12 -11.58
N TRP A 231 -7.84 -7.82 -10.50
CA TRP A 231 -7.53 -9.24 -10.49
C TRP A 231 -8.80 -10.05 -10.30
N SER A 232 -8.98 -11.14 -11.08
CA SER A 232 -10.24 -11.90 -11.13
C SER A 232 -10.63 -12.56 -9.80
N ASP A 233 -9.64 -12.96 -8.99
CA ASP A 233 -9.87 -13.73 -7.76
C ASP A 233 -9.65 -12.87 -6.50
N VAL A 234 -9.57 -11.54 -6.65
CA VAL A 234 -9.56 -10.58 -5.55
C VAL A 234 -10.92 -9.92 -5.41
N ILE A 235 -11.45 -9.95 -4.19
CA ILE A 235 -12.69 -9.28 -3.84
C ILE A 235 -12.37 -7.83 -3.48
N TYR A 236 -12.78 -6.90 -4.33
CA TYR A 236 -12.60 -5.47 -4.08
C TYR A 236 -13.81 -4.91 -3.35
N MET A 237 -13.56 -4.21 -2.24
CA MET A 237 -14.56 -3.51 -1.43
C MET A 237 -14.45 -2.01 -1.71
N PRO A 238 -15.34 -1.42 -2.54
CA PRO A 238 -15.23 -0.01 -2.91
C PRO A 238 -15.35 0.91 -1.71
N CYS A 239 -14.37 1.79 -1.53
CA CYS A 239 -14.34 2.86 -0.53
C CYS A 239 -14.45 4.20 -1.26
N THR A 240 -15.66 4.73 -1.33
CA THR A 240 -16.02 5.89 -2.12
C THR A 240 -16.59 7.02 -1.27
N GLU A 241 -16.85 8.16 -1.87
CA GLU A 241 -17.51 9.28 -1.21
C GLU A 241 -18.90 8.89 -0.64
N ALA A 242 -19.62 7.98 -1.33
CA ALA A 242 -20.96 7.57 -0.94
C ALA A 242 -21.02 6.78 0.38
N ASN A 243 -19.94 6.03 0.70
CA ASN A 243 -19.82 5.30 1.96
C ASN A 243 -18.73 5.89 2.89
N GLN A 244 -18.38 7.17 2.69
CA GLN A 244 -17.38 7.91 3.48
C GLN A 244 -16.01 7.22 3.51
N PHE A 245 -15.67 6.51 2.43
CA PHE A 245 -14.45 5.73 2.26
C PHE A 245 -14.28 4.58 3.29
N ALA A 246 -15.37 4.14 3.90
CA ALA A 246 -15.43 2.92 4.69
C ALA A 246 -16.06 1.79 3.85
N PRO A 247 -15.52 0.56 3.85
CA PRO A 247 -16.04 -0.50 3.00
C PRO A 247 -17.35 -1.07 3.54
N ASP A 248 -18.26 -1.42 2.62
CA ASP A 248 -19.39 -2.29 2.92
C ASP A 248 -18.95 -3.76 2.89
N PHE A 249 -19.72 -4.65 3.53
CA PHE A 249 -19.47 -6.08 3.47
C PHE A 249 -19.57 -6.59 2.02
N PRO A 250 -18.58 -7.41 1.58
CA PRO A 250 -18.61 -7.96 0.24
C PRO A 250 -19.76 -8.96 0.07
N LYS A 251 -20.26 -9.10 -1.17
CA LYS A 251 -21.32 -10.07 -1.50
C LYS A 251 -20.81 -11.51 -1.51
N GLU A 252 -19.58 -11.69 -1.89
CA GLU A 252 -18.86 -12.96 -1.87
C GLU A 252 -18.09 -13.05 -0.54
N GLU A 253 -18.19 -14.19 0.14
CA GLU A 253 -17.51 -14.41 1.41
C GLU A 253 -16.02 -14.63 1.19
N PRO A 254 -15.16 -13.77 1.75
CA PRO A 254 -13.69 -13.94 1.71
C PRO A 254 -13.21 -14.85 2.85
N ASP A 255 -12.01 -15.40 2.69
CA ASP A 255 -11.27 -16.06 3.76
C ASP A 255 -10.31 -15.10 4.49
N LEU A 256 -9.73 -14.16 3.75
CA LEU A 256 -8.80 -13.14 4.27
C LEU A 256 -9.31 -11.74 3.95
N ILE A 257 -9.42 -10.90 4.97
CA ILE A 257 -9.92 -9.51 4.84
C ILE A 257 -8.83 -8.54 5.26
N TYR A 258 -8.33 -7.73 4.34
CA TYR A 258 -7.41 -6.64 4.66
C TYR A 258 -8.17 -5.37 5.00
N LEU A 259 -8.00 -4.90 6.23
CA LEU A 259 -8.51 -3.61 6.70
C LEU A 259 -7.33 -2.76 7.17
N CYS A 260 -7.23 -1.53 6.69
CA CYS A 260 -6.22 -0.56 7.12
C CYS A 260 -6.92 0.70 7.62
N PHE A 261 -6.90 0.92 8.94
CA PHE A 261 -7.50 2.10 9.55
C PHE A 261 -6.64 2.63 10.72
N PRO A 262 -6.33 3.95 10.70
CA PRO A 262 -6.63 4.94 9.66
C PRO A 262 -6.08 4.54 8.29
N ASN A 263 -6.86 4.82 7.22
CA ASN A 263 -6.58 4.26 5.90
C ASN A 263 -5.47 5.02 5.16
N ASN A 264 -4.62 4.28 4.50
CA ASN A 264 -3.77 4.74 3.41
C ASN A 264 -4.34 4.20 2.09
N PRO A 265 -4.87 5.05 1.16
CA PRO A 265 -4.50 6.45 0.96
C PRO A 265 -5.50 7.51 1.48
N THR A 266 -6.72 7.15 1.83
CA THR A 266 -7.84 8.09 1.99
C THR A 266 -7.81 8.91 3.28
N GLY A 267 -7.07 8.43 4.29
CA GLY A 267 -7.10 9.00 5.64
C GLY A 267 -8.42 8.77 6.38
N ALA A 268 -9.30 7.93 5.83
CA ALA A 268 -10.56 7.57 6.47
C ALA A 268 -10.34 6.69 7.70
N THR A 269 -11.30 6.74 8.61
CA THR A 269 -11.39 5.89 9.80
C THR A 269 -12.76 5.23 9.86
N ILE A 270 -12.87 4.21 10.69
CA ILE A 270 -14.15 3.59 11.06
C ILE A 270 -14.34 3.71 12.56
N THR A 271 -15.59 3.81 12.99
CA THR A 271 -15.92 3.83 14.41
C THR A 271 -15.72 2.46 15.04
N LYS A 272 -15.67 2.41 16.37
CA LYS A 272 -15.60 1.15 17.11
C LYS A 272 -16.80 0.25 16.80
N ALA A 273 -17.99 0.82 16.60
CA ALA A 273 -19.20 0.06 16.24
C ALA A 273 -19.04 -0.58 14.84
N GLN A 274 -18.56 0.17 13.85
CA GLN A 274 -18.31 -0.36 12.52
C GLN A 274 -17.22 -1.44 12.52
N LEU A 275 -16.16 -1.29 13.32
CA LEU A 275 -15.13 -2.32 13.44
C LEU A 275 -15.67 -3.56 14.15
N GLN A 276 -16.56 -3.41 15.14
CA GLN A 276 -17.25 -4.54 15.79
C GLN A 276 -18.08 -5.32 14.77
N ASP A 277 -18.82 -4.62 13.89
CA ASP A 277 -19.59 -5.28 12.82
C ASP A 277 -18.68 -6.14 11.90
N TRP A 278 -17.46 -5.67 11.60
CA TRP A 278 -16.47 -6.43 10.85
C TRP A 278 -15.95 -7.67 11.61
N VAL A 279 -15.70 -7.54 12.90
CA VAL A 279 -15.29 -8.66 13.77
C VAL A 279 -16.40 -9.72 13.84
N ASP A 280 -17.66 -9.29 14.02
CA ASP A 280 -18.81 -10.18 14.05
C ASP A 280 -19.03 -10.89 12.70
N TYR A 281 -18.88 -10.14 11.59
CA TYR A 281 -18.94 -10.69 10.25
C TYR A 281 -17.85 -11.75 10.01
N ALA A 282 -16.59 -11.45 10.34
CA ALA A 282 -15.49 -12.38 10.16
C ALA A 282 -15.66 -13.67 10.98
N ASN A 283 -16.05 -13.54 12.25
CA ASN A 283 -16.36 -14.71 13.10
C ASN A 283 -17.52 -15.54 12.54
N LYS A 284 -18.55 -14.89 12.00
CA LYS A 284 -19.72 -15.57 11.43
C LYS A 284 -19.37 -16.41 10.21
N ILE A 285 -18.49 -15.91 9.31
CA ILE A 285 -18.14 -16.59 8.07
C ILE A 285 -16.86 -17.44 8.20
N GLY A 286 -16.16 -17.37 9.33
CA GLY A 286 -14.89 -18.08 9.56
C GLY A 286 -13.68 -17.44 8.85
N ALA A 287 -13.72 -16.13 8.57
CA ALA A 287 -12.63 -15.40 7.93
C ALA A 287 -11.63 -14.85 8.94
N VAL A 288 -10.43 -14.48 8.44
CA VAL A 288 -9.39 -13.79 9.22
C VAL A 288 -9.25 -12.35 8.73
N ILE A 289 -9.32 -11.40 9.66
CA ILE A 289 -9.01 -9.99 9.41
C ILE A 289 -7.51 -9.75 9.61
N LEU A 290 -6.85 -9.22 8.58
CA LEU A 290 -5.51 -8.66 8.66
C LEU A 290 -5.65 -7.14 8.85
N PHE A 291 -5.58 -6.70 10.09
CA PHE A 291 -5.81 -5.32 10.48
C PHE A 291 -4.50 -4.54 10.53
N ASP A 292 -4.28 -3.62 9.58
CA ASP A 292 -3.10 -2.76 9.55
C ASP A 292 -3.40 -1.45 10.30
N ALA A 293 -2.80 -1.32 11.48
CA ALA A 293 -2.91 -0.19 12.38
C ALA A 293 -1.66 0.72 12.39
N ALA A 294 -0.93 0.78 11.26
CA ALA A 294 0.33 1.54 11.17
C ALA A 294 0.18 3.05 11.45
N TYR A 295 -1.04 3.59 11.44
CA TYR A 295 -1.34 5.01 11.68
C TYR A 295 -2.14 5.25 12.97
N GLU A 296 -2.27 4.28 13.85
CA GLU A 296 -3.08 4.40 15.07
C GLU A 296 -2.68 5.56 15.98
N ALA A 297 -1.38 5.89 16.04
CA ALA A 297 -0.87 6.98 16.86
C ALA A 297 -1.41 8.38 16.47
N TYR A 298 -2.00 8.50 15.29
CA TYR A 298 -2.59 9.75 14.77
C TYR A 298 -4.07 9.90 15.12
N ILE A 299 -4.71 8.89 15.71
CA ILE A 299 -6.11 8.91 16.10
C ILE A 299 -6.30 9.91 17.24
N SER A 300 -7.30 10.78 17.08
CA SER A 300 -7.65 11.83 18.05
C SER A 300 -9.12 11.84 18.44
N GLU A 301 -9.98 11.10 17.73
CA GLU A 301 -11.41 10.98 18.01
C GLU A 301 -11.69 9.77 18.90
N GLU A 302 -12.52 9.95 19.94
CA GLU A 302 -12.73 8.95 20.99
C GLU A 302 -13.49 7.69 20.51
N ASP A 303 -14.28 7.79 19.45
CA ASP A 303 -15.06 6.68 18.88
C ASP A 303 -14.29 5.85 17.85
N VAL A 304 -13.05 6.27 17.52
CA VAL A 304 -12.16 5.55 16.61
C VAL A 304 -11.22 4.64 17.40
N PRO A 305 -11.28 3.31 17.22
CA PRO A 305 -10.45 2.39 17.98
C PRO A 305 -8.99 2.45 17.54
N HIS A 306 -8.08 2.32 18.50
CA HIS A 306 -6.64 2.23 18.27
C HIS A 306 -6.19 0.81 17.96
N SER A 307 -6.99 -0.19 18.30
CA SER A 307 -6.73 -1.60 18.07
C SER A 307 -8.01 -2.34 17.73
N ILE A 308 -7.92 -3.34 16.85
CA ILE A 308 -9.04 -4.25 16.59
C ILE A 308 -9.43 -5.03 17.86
N TYR A 309 -8.48 -5.24 18.77
CA TYR A 309 -8.74 -5.98 20.03
C TYR A 309 -9.54 -5.18 21.07
N GLU A 310 -9.91 -3.95 20.77
CA GLU A 310 -10.94 -3.22 21.52
C GLU A 310 -12.36 -3.74 21.21
N CYS A 311 -12.50 -4.57 20.16
CA CYS A 311 -13.74 -5.20 19.76
C CYS A 311 -13.87 -6.60 20.36
N GLU A 312 -15.07 -6.95 20.86
CA GLU A 312 -15.35 -8.26 21.41
C GLU A 312 -15.25 -9.35 20.32
N GLY A 313 -14.57 -10.47 20.60
CA GLY A 313 -14.40 -11.57 19.65
C GLY A 313 -13.25 -11.36 18.64
N ALA A 314 -12.53 -10.24 18.65
CA ALA A 314 -11.43 -10.01 17.72
C ALA A 314 -10.27 -11.01 17.88
N ARG A 315 -10.03 -11.51 19.09
CA ARG A 315 -8.97 -12.50 19.38
C ARG A 315 -9.15 -13.82 18.61
N THR A 316 -10.36 -14.13 18.14
CA THR A 316 -10.66 -15.37 17.42
C THR A 316 -10.66 -15.22 15.90
N CYS A 317 -10.58 -13.98 15.36
CA CYS A 317 -10.66 -13.74 13.93
C CYS A 317 -9.66 -12.69 13.40
N ALA A 318 -8.80 -12.08 14.23
CA ALA A 318 -7.95 -10.98 13.77
C ALA A 318 -6.46 -11.19 14.06
N ILE A 319 -5.65 -10.75 13.10
CA ILE A 319 -4.20 -10.52 13.20
C ILE A 319 -4.00 -9.00 13.04
N GLU A 320 -3.25 -8.38 13.97
CA GLU A 320 -2.97 -6.95 13.90
C GLU A 320 -1.51 -6.68 13.53
N LEU A 321 -1.29 -5.78 12.56
CA LEU A 321 0.02 -5.35 12.09
C LEU A 321 0.31 -3.94 12.61
N ARG A 322 1.45 -3.75 13.26
CA ARG A 322 1.88 -2.49 13.86
C ARG A 322 3.25 -2.03 13.37
N SER A 323 3.48 -0.73 13.40
CA SER A 323 4.73 -0.16 12.87
C SER A 323 5.21 1.02 13.71
N PHE A 324 6.50 1.02 14.06
CA PHE A 324 7.17 2.19 14.63
C PHE A 324 7.57 3.21 13.55
N SER A 325 7.38 2.90 12.27
CA SER A 325 7.82 3.76 11.16
C SER A 325 7.17 5.14 11.18
N LYS A 326 5.86 5.22 11.50
CA LYS A 326 5.10 6.46 11.36
C LYS A 326 4.88 7.17 12.69
N ASN A 327 4.74 6.43 13.79
CA ASN A 327 4.55 7.01 15.12
C ASN A 327 5.87 7.55 15.72
N ALA A 328 7.00 6.83 15.53
CA ALA A 328 8.26 7.14 16.21
C ALA A 328 9.47 7.36 15.27
N GLY A 329 9.23 7.45 13.94
CA GLY A 329 10.27 7.79 12.98
C GLY A 329 11.16 6.63 12.51
N PHE A 330 10.82 5.38 12.77
CA PHE A 330 11.66 4.20 12.47
C PHE A 330 11.62 3.77 11.00
N THR A 331 11.42 4.69 10.06
CA THR A 331 11.43 4.36 8.63
C THR A 331 12.78 3.88 8.13
N GLY A 332 13.87 4.40 8.69
CA GLY A 332 15.25 4.02 8.36
C GLY A 332 15.83 2.93 9.27
N THR A 333 15.46 2.91 10.54
CA THR A 333 15.95 1.94 11.53
C THR A 333 15.23 0.60 11.52
N ARG A 334 13.99 0.55 10.99
CA ARG A 334 13.15 -0.62 10.77
C ARG A 334 12.72 -1.32 12.06
N LEU A 335 11.49 -1.09 12.50
CA LEU A 335 10.85 -1.81 13.60
C LEU A 335 9.33 -1.86 13.41
N GLY A 336 8.75 -2.99 13.73
CA GLY A 336 7.32 -3.24 13.77
C GLY A 336 7.02 -4.48 14.58
N TYR A 337 5.76 -4.85 14.62
CA TYR A 337 5.36 -6.12 15.23
C TYR A 337 4.00 -6.59 14.70
N THR A 338 3.79 -7.89 14.80
CA THR A 338 2.53 -8.55 14.50
C THR A 338 1.96 -9.14 15.78
N VAL A 339 0.65 -8.99 15.99
CA VAL A 339 -0.08 -9.62 17.10
C VAL A 339 -0.93 -10.75 16.55
N ILE A 340 -0.71 -11.96 17.07
CA ILE A 340 -1.50 -13.14 16.74
C ILE A 340 -1.93 -13.84 18.02
N PRO A 341 -3.19 -13.64 18.45
CA PRO A 341 -3.71 -14.29 19.64
C PRO A 341 -3.70 -15.82 19.52
N LYS A 342 -3.47 -16.50 20.63
CA LYS A 342 -3.51 -17.98 20.70
C LYS A 342 -4.91 -18.55 20.51
N ASP A 343 -5.93 -17.70 20.62
CA ASP A 343 -7.34 -18.06 20.41
C ASP A 343 -7.69 -18.15 18.91
N LEU A 344 -6.89 -17.51 18.04
CA LEU A 344 -7.09 -17.58 16.58
C LEU A 344 -6.65 -18.94 16.04
N LYS A 345 -7.62 -19.75 15.62
CA LYS A 345 -7.43 -21.14 15.20
C LYS A 345 -8.19 -21.45 13.91
N SER A 346 -7.64 -22.36 13.10
CA SER A 346 -8.31 -23.02 11.99
C SER A 346 -8.22 -24.53 12.21
N ASP A 347 -9.34 -25.23 12.26
CA ASP A 347 -9.43 -26.68 12.53
C ASP A 347 -8.60 -27.13 13.75
N GLY A 348 -8.60 -26.31 14.82
CA GLY A 348 -7.86 -26.56 16.05
C GLY A 348 -6.38 -26.20 15.99
N ILE A 349 -5.85 -25.78 14.85
CA ILE A 349 -4.46 -25.36 14.67
C ILE A 349 -4.36 -23.85 14.97
N MET A 350 -3.50 -23.46 15.92
CA MET A 350 -3.26 -22.06 16.24
C MET A 350 -2.43 -21.37 15.15
N LEU A 351 -2.92 -20.28 14.58
CA LEU A 351 -2.16 -19.49 13.61
C LEU A 351 -0.89 -18.91 14.24
N HIS A 352 -0.94 -18.59 15.53
CA HIS A 352 0.21 -18.22 16.34
C HIS A 352 1.38 -19.23 16.17
N SER A 353 1.11 -20.53 16.25
CA SER A 353 2.15 -21.57 16.12
C SER A 353 2.73 -21.63 14.71
N LEU A 354 1.92 -21.40 13.67
CA LEU A 354 2.38 -21.36 12.29
C LEU A 354 3.31 -20.14 12.06
N TRP A 355 2.91 -18.98 12.58
CA TRP A 355 3.72 -17.78 12.46
C TRP A 355 5.02 -17.87 13.28
N ALA A 356 4.95 -18.40 14.51
CA ALA A 356 6.15 -18.69 15.31
C ALA A 356 7.12 -19.63 14.58
N ARG A 357 6.59 -20.67 13.93
CA ARG A 357 7.43 -21.59 13.12
C ARG A 357 8.07 -20.88 11.93
N ARG A 358 7.32 -20.01 11.26
CA ARG A 358 7.84 -19.20 10.15
C ARG A 358 8.94 -18.27 10.63
N HIS A 359 8.74 -17.54 11.74
CA HIS A 359 9.73 -16.66 12.36
C HIS A 359 11.04 -17.43 12.69
N GLY A 360 10.96 -18.47 13.49
CA GLY A 360 12.11 -19.28 13.87
C GLY A 360 12.82 -19.99 12.70
N THR A 361 12.23 -20.00 11.49
CA THR A 361 12.85 -20.60 10.30
C THR A 361 13.45 -19.58 9.35
N LYS A 362 12.82 -18.41 9.20
CA LYS A 362 13.11 -17.44 8.12
C LYS A 362 13.55 -16.07 8.63
N TYR A 363 13.59 -15.87 9.94
CA TYR A 363 13.87 -14.56 10.53
C TYR A 363 14.68 -14.71 11.83
N ASN A 364 15.80 -14.00 11.94
CA ASN A 364 16.68 -14.03 13.11
C ASN A 364 16.41 -12.89 14.13
N GLY A 365 15.28 -12.20 14.00
CA GLY A 365 14.89 -11.11 14.86
C GLY A 365 15.38 -9.72 14.42
N ALA A 366 14.72 -8.68 14.89
CA ALA A 366 15.18 -7.31 14.73
C ALA A 366 16.44 -7.06 15.59
N PRO A 367 17.34 -6.15 15.16
CA PRO A 367 18.58 -5.87 15.90
C PRO A 367 18.31 -5.45 17.35
N TYR A 368 19.16 -5.88 18.28
CA TYR A 368 19.08 -5.53 19.70
C TYR A 368 18.96 -4.00 19.92
N ILE A 369 19.88 -3.24 19.31
CA ILE A 369 19.94 -1.78 19.45
C ILE A 369 18.64 -1.10 19.00
N VAL A 370 18.00 -1.63 17.96
CA VAL A 370 16.72 -1.10 17.45
C VAL A 370 15.57 -1.46 18.39
N GLN A 371 15.58 -2.64 18.99
CA GLN A 371 14.57 -3.03 19.99
C GLN A 371 14.69 -2.23 21.28
N LYS A 372 15.91 -1.89 21.73
CA LYS A 372 16.14 -0.94 22.84
C LYS A 372 15.60 0.46 22.54
N ALA A 373 15.85 0.94 21.34
CA ALA A 373 15.26 2.18 20.86
C ALA A 373 13.73 2.13 20.82
N GLY A 374 13.14 0.98 20.44
CA GLY A 374 11.69 0.73 20.47
C GLY A 374 11.12 0.74 21.89
N GLU A 375 11.84 0.19 22.88
CA GLU A 375 11.46 0.25 24.28
C GLU A 375 11.41 1.70 24.79
N ALA A 376 12.37 2.54 24.38
CA ALA A 376 12.46 3.93 24.77
C ALA A 376 11.26 4.78 24.31
N VAL A 377 10.56 4.38 23.24
CA VAL A 377 9.31 5.02 22.79
C VAL A 377 8.26 5.05 23.91
N TYR A 378 8.27 4.05 24.78
CA TYR A 378 7.30 3.87 25.87
C TYR A 378 7.73 4.49 27.21
N SER A 379 8.94 5.06 27.29
CA SER A 379 9.35 5.87 28.46
C SER A 379 8.49 7.15 28.58
N GLU A 380 8.53 7.85 29.71
CA GLU A 380 7.81 9.12 29.87
C GLU A 380 8.29 10.16 28.87
N GLU A 381 9.61 10.31 28.73
CA GLU A 381 10.23 11.22 27.77
C GLU A 381 9.93 10.81 26.32
N GLY A 382 10.09 9.53 25.99
CA GLY A 382 9.83 9.00 24.66
C GLY A 382 8.38 9.22 24.22
N LYS A 383 7.40 8.92 25.06
CA LYS A 383 5.97 9.18 24.80
C LYS A 383 5.71 10.66 24.54
N LYS A 384 6.27 11.54 25.36
CA LYS A 384 6.11 12.99 25.19
C LYS A 384 6.68 13.46 23.85
N GLU A 385 7.92 13.10 23.56
CA GLU A 385 8.63 13.54 22.34
C GLU A 385 7.98 12.99 21.07
N VAL A 386 7.56 11.72 21.08
CA VAL A 386 6.84 11.10 19.96
C VAL A 386 5.47 11.74 19.75
N THR A 387 4.74 12.06 20.83
CA THR A 387 3.46 12.79 20.74
C THR A 387 3.64 14.17 20.13
N GLU A 388 4.71 14.88 20.46
CA GLU A 388 5.03 16.18 19.85
C GLU A 388 5.30 16.05 18.33
N GLN A 389 5.99 14.98 17.89
CA GLN A 389 6.22 14.69 16.48
C GLN A 389 4.92 14.36 15.74
N VAL A 390 4.05 13.54 16.32
CA VAL A 390 2.73 13.24 15.79
C VAL A 390 1.90 14.51 15.63
N ALA A 391 1.88 15.36 16.68
CA ALA A 391 1.19 16.64 16.65
C ALA A 391 1.74 17.59 15.56
N TYR A 392 3.05 17.58 15.32
CA TYR A 392 3.67 18.34 14.24
C TYR A 392 3.11 17.94 12.86
N TYR A 393 3.06 16.65 12.56
CA TYR A 393 2.51 16.16 11.29
C TYR A 393 1.00 16.41 11.15
N MET A 394 0.26 16.27 12.24
CA MET A 394 -1.18 16.56 12.23
C MET A 394 -1.48 18.05 12.07
N ARG A 395 -0.63 18.93 12.58
CA ARG A 395 -0.70 20.38 12.28
C ARG A 395 -0.53 20.62 10.78
N ASN A 396 0.44 19.99 10.14
CA ASN A 396 0.65 20.09 8.69
C ASN A 396 -0.57 19.58 7.93
N ALA A 397 -1.11 18.42 8.30
CA ALA A 397 -2.31 17.85 7.69
C ALA A 397 -3.52 18.78 7.78
N LYS A 398 -3.78 19.36 8.97
CA LYS A 398 -4.85 20.36 9.17
C LYS A 398 -4.63 21.59 8.30
N THR A 399 -3.38 22.07 8.21
CA THR A 399 -3.03 23.24 7.37
C THR A 399 -3.29 22.95 5.90
N ILE A 400 -2.87 21.77 5.40
CA ILE A 400 -3.14 21.35 4.01
C ILE A 400 -4.64 21.27 3.75
N LYS A 401 -5.38 20.58 4.62
CA LYS A 401 -6.83 20.42 4.48
C LYS A 401 -7.55 21.75 4.40
N ALA A 402 -7.31 22.64 5.38
CA ALA A 402 -7.94 23.95 5.43
C ALA A 402 -7.58 24.81 4.19
N GLY A 403 -6.28 24.83 3.83
CA GLY A 403 -5.82 25.61 2.69
C GLY A 403 -6.37 25.16 1.35
N LEU A 404 -6.58 23.86 1.16
CA LEU A 404 -7.20 23.31 -0.04
C LEU A 404 -8.71 23.57 -0.06
N GLN A 405 -9.40 23.46 1.08
CA GLN A 405 -10.81 23.79 1.20
C GLN A 405 -11.08 25.28 0.90
N ASP A 406 -10.23 26.17 1.41
CA ASP A 406 -10.27 27.60 1.10
C ASP A 406 -10.05 27.89 -0.40
N ALA A 407 -9.25 27.04 -1.08
CA ALA A 407 -9.05 27.10 -2.52
C ALA A 407 -10.18 26.45 -3.34
N GLY A 408 -11.23 25.94 -2.70
CA GLY A 408 -12.41 25.36 -3.35
C GLY A 408 -12.30 23.88 -3.70
N PHE A 409 -11.27 23.18 -3.22
CA PHE A 409 -11.16 21.72 -3.41
C PHE A 409 -12.06 20.94 -2.46
N THR A 410 -12.59 19.81 -2.92
CA THR A 410 -13.24 18.82 -2.07
C THR A 410 -12.17 17.92 -1.46
N VAL A 411 -12.10 17.89 -0.12
CA VAL A 411 -10.99 17.27 0.63
C VAL A 411 -11.51 16.38 1.75
N TYR A 412 -10.93 15.20 1.86
CA TYR A 412 -11.20 14.20 2.89
C TYR A 412 -9.91 13.86 3.68
N GLY A 413 -10.02 13.09 4.75
CA GLY A 413 -8.88 12.73 5.60
C GLY A 413 -8.33 13.90 6.42
N GLY A 414 -7.08 13.80 6.89
CA GLY A 414 -6.39 14.84 7.65
C GLY A 414 -6.96 15.12 9.05
N VAL A 415 -7.65 14.13 9.68
CA VAL A 415 -8.22 14.20 11.03
C VAL A 415 -7.52 13.22 11.97
N ASN A 416 -7.59 11.92 11.65
CA ASN A 416 -6.94 10.84 12.41
C ASN A 416 -5.76 10.23 11.63
N SER A 417 -5.27 10.94 10.63
CA SER A 417 -4.19 10.47 9.75
C SER A 417 -3.53 11.67 9.10
N PRO A 418 -2.22 11.62 8.81
CA PRO A 418 -1.54 12.67 8.08
C PRO A 418 -1.87 12.66 6.57
N TYR A 419 -2.73 11.76 6.09
CA TYR A 419 -3.13 11.68 4.69
C TYR A 419 -4.32 12.58 4.39
N ILE A 420 -4.19 13.32 3.31
CA ILE A 420 -5.22 14.18 2.73
C ILE A 420 -5.59 13.59 1.38
N TRP A 421 -6.86 13.30 1.19
CA TRP A 421 -7.44 12.76 -0.02
C TRP A 421 -8.31 13.81 -0.69
N LEU A 422 -7.88 14.33 -1.81
CA LEU A 422 -8.57 15.38 -2.51
C LEU A 422 -9.14 14.88 -3.85
N LYS A 423 -10.31 15.37 -4.21
CA LYS A 423 -10.92 15.15 -5.51
C LYS A 423 -10.22 16.02 -6.55
N THR A 424 -9.82 15.46 -7.68
CA THR A 424 -9.18 16.22 -8.77
C THR A 424 -10.15 17.26 -9.33
N PRO A 425 -9.68 18.46 -9.72
CA PRO A 425 -10.55 19.50 -10.23
C PRO A 425 -11.11 19.17 -11.61
N GLY A 426 -12.35 19.60 -11.86
CA GLY A 426 -13.01 19.41 -13.14
C GLY A 426 -13.21 17.92 -13.48
N LYS A 427 -12.61 17.49 -14.59
CA LYS A 427 -12.63 16.09 -15.06
C LYS A 427 -11.22 15.54 -15.26
N MET A 428 -10.23 16.13 -14.60
CA MET A 428 -8.84 15.66 -14.69
C MET A 428 -8.75 14.26 -14.11
N THR A 429 -8.04 13.37 -14.79
CA THR A 429 -7.59 12.11 -14.24
C THR A 429 -6.55 12.34 -13.14
N SER A 430 -6.31 11.32 -12.31
CA SER A 430 -5.32 11.38 -11.23
C SER A 430 -3.92 11.73 -11.76
N TRP A 431 -3.53 11.19 -12.92
CA TRP A 431 -2.23 11.45 -13.55
C TRP A 431 -2.17 12.81 -14.26
N GLU A 432 -3.25 13.26 -14.92
CA GLU A 432 -3.30 14.62 -15.48
C GLU A 432 -3.16 15.67 -14.39
N PHE A 433 -3.78 15.44 -13.23
CA PHE A 433 -3.63 16.37 -12.10
C PHE A 433 -2.21 16.31 -11.49
N PHE A 434 -1.57 15.14 -11.48
CA PHE A 434 -0.16 15.01 -11.10
C PHE A 434 0.73 15.87 -12.00
N ASP A 435 0.61 15.73 -13.31
CA ASP A 435 1.40 16.47 -14.28
C ASP A 435 1.12 17.98 -14.17
N TYR A 436 -0.14 18.37 -14.01
CA TYR A 436 -0.56 19.75 -13.81
C TYR A 436 0.07 20.39 -12.57
N LEU A 437 0.04 19.72 -11.42
CA LEU A 437 0.65 20.24 -10.18
C LEU A 437 2.19 20.30 -10.29
N LEU A 438 2.82 19.31 -10.90
CA LEU A 438 4.27 19.30 -11.10
C LEU A 438 4.72 20.46 -11.98
N GLU A 439 4.05 20.69 -13.11
CA GLU A 439 4.41 21.71 -14.08
C GLU A 439 4.10 23.14 -13.60
N LYS A 440 2.90 23.35 -13.01
CA LYS A 440 2.39 24.69 -12.70
C LYS A 440 2.72 25.15 -11.29
N ALA A 441 2.72 24.23 -10.31
CA ALA A 441 2.98 24.55 -8.90
C ALA A 441 4.35 24.04 -8.40
N ASN A 442 5.01 23.14 -9.13
CA ASN A 442 6.18 22.41 -8.69
C ASN A 442 5.91 21.67 -7.35
N VAL A 443 4.73 21.08 -7.25
CA VAL A 443 4.29 20.29 -6.10
C VAL A 443 4.02 18.87 -6.57
N VAL A 444 4.46 17.89 -5.78
CA VAL A 444 4.28 16.46 -6.06
C VAL A 444 3.46 15.81 -4.97
N GLY A 445 2.36 15.17 -5.38
CA GLY A 445 1.58 14.27 -4.56
C GLY A 445 1.56 12.86 -5.15
N THR A 446 0.53 12.07 -4.83
CA THR A 446 0.39 10.70 -5.34
C THR A 446 -0.95 10.55 -6.07
N PRO A 447 -0.96 10.17 -7.36
CA PRO A 447 -2.19 9.89 -8.10
C PRO A 447 -3.02 8.81 -7.42
N GLY A 448 -4.33 9.06 -7.28
CA GLY A 448 -5.23 8.15 -6.57
C GLY A 448 -5.42 6.81 -7.29
N SER A 449 -5.44 6.80 -8.63
CA SER A 449 -5.51 5.59 -9.44
C SER A 449 -4.39 4.58 -9.15
N GLY A 450 -3.25 5.03 -8.63
CA GLY A 450 -2.17 4.14 -8.21
C GLY A 450 -2.47 3.31 -6.95
N PHE A 451 -3.59 3.57 -6.29
CA PHE A 451 -4.07 2.80 -5.13
C PHE A 451 -5.25 1.87 -5.46
N GLY A 452 -5.68 1.84 -6.70
CA GLY A 452 -6.79 1.04 -7.19
C GLY A 452 -7.77 1.85 -8.03
N PRO A 453 -8.65 1.18 -8.81
CA PRO A 453 -9.57 1.83 -9.75
C PRO A 453 -10.50 2.85 -9.11
N SER A 454 -10.97 2.61 -7.86
CA SER A 454 -11.82 3.57 -7.15
C SER A 454 -11.07 4.81 -6.67
N GLY A 455 -9.75 4.84 -6.80
CA GLY A 455 -8.91 6.02 -6.55
C GLY A 455 -8.81 6.97 -7.74
N GLU A 456 -9.33 6.58 -8.93
CA GLU A 456 -9.31 7.46 -10.09
C GLU A 456 -10.17 8.70 -9.84
N GLY A 457 -9.67 9.87 -10.26
CA GLY A 457 -10.28 11.17 -9.98
C GLY A 457 -9.99 11.71 -8.57
N TYR A 458 -9.06 11.07 -7.85
CA TYR A 458 -8.57 11.53 -6.56
C TYR A 458 -7.04 11.64 -6.53
N PHE A 459 -6.54 12.32 -5.49
CA PHE A 459 -5.12 12.59 -5.33
C PHE A 459 -4.75 12.63 -3.85
N ARG A 460 -3.64 11.98 -3.46
CA ARG A 460 -3.18 11.97 -2.08
C ARG A 460 -2.07 12.97 -1.85
N LEU A 461 -2.22 13.81 -0.83
CA LEU A 461 -1.18 14.59 -0.19
C LEU A 461 -0.92 14.09 1.23
N THR A 462 0.23 14.47 1.81
CA THR A 462 0.61 14.03 3.16
C THR A 462 1.12 15.19 4.01
N GLY A 463 0.85 15.13 5.32
CA GLY A 463 1.39 16.04 6.31
C GLY A 463 2.85 15.78 6.72
N PHE A 464 3.53 14.79 6.13
CA PHE A 464 4.90 14.39 6.51
C PHE A 464 6.01 15.34 6.04
N GLY A 465 5.70 16.44 5.38
CA GLY A 465 6.66 17.47 5.00
C GLY A 465 7.09 18.37 6.17
N THR A 466 7.99 19.34 5.88
CA THR A 466 8.22 20.45 6.81
C THR A 466 7.03 21.41 6.77
N TYR A 467 6.84 22.17 7.85
CA TYR A 467 5.75 23.15 7.91
C TYR A 467 5.92 24.25 6.84
N GLU A 468 7.16 24.71 6.63
CA GLU A 468 7.51 25.70 5.63
C GLU A 468 7.16 25.22 4.22
N ASN A 469 7.53 24.00 3.87
CA ASN A 469 7.17 23.38 2.59
C ASN A 469 5.66 23.19 2.45
N THR A 470 4.97 22.86 3.54
CA THR A 470 3.51 22.74 3.56
C THR A 470 2.83 24.06 3.21
N VAL A 471 3.24 25.15 3.84
CA VAL A 471 2.70 26.50 3.56
C VAL A 471 3.05 26.94 2.12
N ALA A 472 4.31 26.78 1.71
CA ALA A 472 4.75 27.15 0.38
C ALA A 472 4.03 26.37 -0.73
N ALA A 473 3.76 25.07 -0.52
CA ALA A 473 3.00 24.25 -1.48
C ALA A 473 1.56 24.77 -1.60
N LEU A 474 0.91 25.12 -0.49
CA LEU A 474 -0.45 25.68 -0.50
C LEU A 474 -0.53 27.02 -1.21
N GLU A 475 0.45 27.91 -0.98
CA GLU A 475 0.52 29.21 -1.69
C GLU A 475 0.61 28.99 -3.21
N ARG A 476 1.44 28.04 -3.66
CA ARG A 476 1.57 27.68 -5.07
C ARG A 476 0.29 27.07 -5.65
N ILE A 477 -0.39 26.19 -4.90
CA ILE A 477 -1.64 25.57 -5.34
C ILE A 477 -2.78 26.60 -5.39
N LYS A 478 -2.85 27.53 -4.43
CA LYS A 478 -3.88 28.60 -4.42
C LYS A 478 -3.70 29.62 -5.57
N ALA A 479 -2.52 29.68 -6.16
CA ALA A 479 -2.22 30.58 -7.29
C ALA A 479 -2.58 29.97 -8.65
N LEU A 480 -3.01 28.71 -8.71
CA LEU A 480 -3.48 28.01 -9.92
C LEU A 480 -4.90 28.42 -10.31
#